data_f0c6122b6a2fc26439258e42e6f0e462
#
_entry.id   f0c6122b6a2fc26439258e42e6f0e462
#
_cell.length_a   1.000
_cell.length_b   1.000
_cell.length_c   1.000
_cell.angle_alpha   90.00
_cell.angle_beta   90.00
_cell.angle_gamma   90.00
#
_symmetry.space_group_name_H-M   'P 1'
#
loop_
_entity.id
_entity.type
_entity.pdbx_description
1 polymer ?
#
loop_
_entity_poly.entity_id
_entity_poly.type
_entity_poly.pdbx_seq_one_letter_code
_entity_poly.pdbx_strand_id
1 'polypeptide(L)'
;VIQLLLGIARRYRTASVQEKARLLVERIAQGKGWSHDQLGDRTIPTGGFDDSGRLDLSYGERVFQVTLDGAMKPRLHNPDGKEIKALPEPRQDESPELAKEAKQQLSVCKKELKQVIAMQTARLYEAMCAGRVWPAQEWRDYLLGHPIAGRLVQALVWISEDDAGRTLLRPSDDGSLLDADDEEVALPEGSRLRLAHASLLDAPQIAAWQRHFKDYKVKP
;
A
#
# COMPACT_ATOMS: atom_id res chain seq x y z
N VAL A 1 -3.36 -10.24 15.20
CA VAL A 1 -2.26 -10.41 16.19
C VAL A 1 -0.97 -9.76 15.69
N ILE A 2 -0.45 -10.09 14.51
CA ILE A 2 0.82 -9.56 13.99
C ILE A 2 0.79 -8.04 13.87
N GLN A 3 -0.24 -7.44 13.30
CA GLN A 3 -0.36 -5.99 13.18
C GLN A 3 -0.33 -5.28 14.53
N LEU A 4 -0.96 -5.87 15.57
CA LEU A 4 -0.90 -5.34 16.92
C LEU A 4 0.52 -5.38 17.49
N LEU A 5 1.22 -6.51 17.34
CA LEU A 5 2.61 -6.66 17.79
C LEU A 5 3.54 -5.67 17.08
N LEU A 6 3.33 -5.44 15.79
CA LEU A 6 4.07 -4.45 15.02
C LEU A 6 3.78 -3.02 15.47
N GLY A 7 2.53 -2.71 15.81
CA GLY A 7 2.16 -1.44 16.41
C GLY A 7 2.92 -1.21 17.73
N ILE A 8 2.98 -2.22 18.58
CA ILE A 8 3.75 -2.19 19.84
C ILE A 8 5.24 -2.03 19.56
N ALA A 9 5.81 -2.80 18.64
CA ALA A 9 7.22 -2.74 18.28
C ALA A 9 7.68 -1.37 17.76
N ARG A 10 6.77 -0.59 17.20
CA ARG A 10 7.06 0.74 16.62
C ARG A 10 6.77 1.90 17.56
N ARG A 11 5.71 1.80 18.36
CA ARG A 11 5.12 2.97 19.05
C ARG A 11 5.20 2.90 20.57
N TYR A 12 5.53 1.76 21.15
CA TYR A 12 5.56 1.64 22.60
C TYR A 12 6.77 2.39 23.19
N ARG A 13 6.59 3.00 24.37
CA ARG A 13 7.62 3.89 24.97
C ARG A 13 8.85 3.13 25.47
N THR A 14 8.72 1.87 25.82
CA THR A 14 9.77 1.08 26.47
C THR A 14 10.50 0.19 25.44
N ALA A 15 11.81 0.38 25.28
CA ALA A 15 12.61 -0.37 24.32
C ALA A 15 12.55 -1.88 24.50
N SER A 16 12.52 -2.38 25.73
CA SER A 16 12.40 -3.82 26.01
C SER A 16 11.07 -4.42 25.57
N VAL A 17 9.98 -3.63 25.59
CA VAL A 17 8.66 -4.06 25.09
C VAL A 17 8.65 -4.08 23.57
N GLN A 18 9.28 -3.08 22.93
CA GLN A 18 9.44 -3.07 21.47
C GLN A 18 10.23 -4.30 21.00
N GLU A 19 11.33 -4.61 21.68
CA GLU A 19 12.18 -5.76 21.34
C GLU A 19 11.43 -7.09 21.49
N LYS A 20 10.71 -7.28 22.61
CA LYS A 20 9.87 -8.47 22.79
C LYS A 20 8.80 -8.61 21.72
N ALA A 21 8.19 -7.50 21.29
CA ALA A 21 7.20 -7.53 20.22
C ALA A 21 7.83 -7.94 18.87
N ARG A 22 9.03 -7.45 18.54
CA ARG A 22 9.78 -7.89 17.34
C ARG A 22 10.10 -9.38 17.37
N LEU A 23 10.66 -9.86 18.49
CA LEU A 23 10.96 -11.28 18.67
C LEU A 23 9.74 -12.19 18.54
N LEU A 24 8.58 -11.73 19.01
CA LEU A 24 7.31 -12.46 18.83
C LEU A 24 6.89 -12.53 17.38
N VAL A 25 7.01 -11.42 16.62
CA VAL A 25 6.73 -11.39 15.18
C VAL A 25 7.64 -12.34 14.41
N GLU A 26 8.95 -12.31 14.70
CA GLU A 26 9.92 -13.23 14.10
C GLU A 26 9.62 -14.69 14.41
N ARG A 27 9.28 -14.99 15.66
CA ARG A 27 8.89 -16.36 16.08
C ARG A 27 7.62 -16.83 15.37
N ILE A 28 6.63 -15.96 15.19
CA ILE A 28 5.43 -16.28 14.41
C ILE A 28 5.80 -16.55 12.95
N ALA A 29 6.66 -15.74 12.36
CA ALA A 29 7.12 -15.93 11.00
C ALA A 29 7.84 -17.26 10.81
N GLN A 30 8.76 -17.59 11.72
CA GLN A 30 9.45 -18.89 11.74
C GLN A 30 8.47 -20.06 11.87
N GLY A 31 7.51 -19.98 12.81
CA GLY A 31 6.47 -21.00 12.99
C GLY A 31 5.53 -21.18 11.80
N LYS A 32 5.41 -20.15 10.94
CA LYS A 32 4.66 -20.18 9.69
C LYS A 32 5.49 -20.54 8.47
N GLY A 33 6.81 -20.70 8.62
CA GLY A 33 7.74 -20.93 7.51
C GLY A 33 7.86 -19.75 6.53
N TRP A 34 7.57 -18.53 6.97
CA TRP A 34 7.66 -17.35 6.10
C TRP A 34 9.12 -16.93 5.92
N SER A 35 9.47 -16.63 4.68
CA SER A 35 10.73 -15.95 4.38
C SER A 35 10.74 -14.53 4.97
N HIS A 36 11.91 -13.90 5.02
CA HIS A 36 12.05 -12.50 5.42
C HIS A 36 11.22 -11.56 4.52
N ASP A 37 11.21 -11.83 3.23
CA ASP A 37 10.43 -11.08 2.25
C ASP A 37 8.93 -11.24 2.46
N GLN A 38 8.47 -12.47 2.68
CA GLN A 38 7.07 -12.74 2.98
C GLN A 38 6.62 -12.07 4.28
N LEU A 39 7.45 -12.09 5.31
CA LEU A 39 7.19 -11.34 6.53
C LEU A 39 7.08 -9.85 6.22
N GLY A 40 8.02 -9.30 5.45
CA GLY A 40 8.04 -7.90 5.06
C GLY A 40 6.76 -7.46 4.34
N ASP A 41 6.21 -8.27 3.42
CA ASP A 41 4.97 -7.96 2.71
C ASP A 41 3.75 -7.97 3.65
N ARG A 42 3.67 -8.96 4.54
CA ARG A 42 2.56 -9.09 5.51
C ARG A 42 2.58 -8.05 6.63
N THR A 43 3.66 -7.30 6.73
CA THR A 43 3.90 -6.36 7.83
C THR A 43 4.08 -4.92 7.39
N ILE A 44 3.71 -4.59 6.16
CA ILE A 44 3.71 -3.22 5.66
C ILE A 44 2.81 -2.34 6.55
N PRO A 45 3.29 -1.20 7.06
CA PRO A 45 2.46 -0.29 7.84
C PRO A 45 1.39 0.37 6.99
N THR A 46 0.18 0.45 7.52
CA THR A 46 -0.94 1.11 6.83
C THR A 46 -0.96 2.63 6.98
N GLY A 47 -0.12 3.21 7.86
CA GLY A 47 -0.17 4.64 8.16
C GLY A 47 -1.45 5.07 8.89
N GLY A 48 -2.24 4.09 9.38
CA GLY A 48 -3.55 4.31 10.00
C GLY A 48 -4.72 4.24 9.01
N PHE A 49 -4.46 4.04 7.72
CA PHE A 49 -5.53 3.78 6.75
C PHE A 49 -6.14 2.40 6.97
N ASP A 50 -7.44 2.29 6.75
CA ASP A 50 -8.18 1.04 6.68
C ASP A 50 -8.04 0.38 5.29
N ASP A 51 -8.68 -0.77 5.10
CA ASP A 51 -8.64 -1.53 3.84
C ASP A 51 -9.30 -0.79 2.66
N SER A 52 -10.13 0.22 2.94
CA SER A 52 -10.71 1.10 1.92
C SER A 52 -9.82 2.30 1.56
N GLY A 53 -8.64 2.42 2.17
CA GLY A 53 -7.71 3.53 1.97
C GLY A 53 -8.15 4.83 2.64
N ARG A 54 -8.94 4.73 3.73
CA ARG A 54 -9.44 5.87 4.51
C ARG A 54 -8.86 5.87 5.92
N LEU A 55 -8.64 7.06 6.45
CA LEU A 55 -8.31 7.28 7.85
C LEU A 55 -9.33 8.27 8.42
N ASP A 56 -10.11 7.81 9.40
CA ASP A 56 -11.08 8.63 10.10
C ASP A 56 -10.42 9.35 11.29
N LEU A 57 -10.70 10.64 11.41
CA LEU A 57 -10.21 11.53 12.46
C LEU A 57 -11.41 12.10 13.21
N SER A 58 -11.70 11.55 14.37
CA SER A 58 -12.90 11.87 15.14
C SER A 58 -12.71 13.07 16.06
N TYR A 59 -13.71 13.96 16.07
CA TYR A 59 -13.91 15.01 17.07
C TYR A 59 -15.11 14.69 18.00
N GLY A 60 -15.59 13.45 17.95
CA GLY A 60 -16.83 13.00 18.57
C GLY A 60 -17.86 12.70 17.48
N GLU A 61 -18.93 13.49 17.41
CA GLU A 61 -19.94 13.33 16.35
C GLU A 61 -19.42 13.73 14.96
N ARG A 62 -18.52 14.69 14.92
CA ARG A 62 -17.92 15.16 13.66
C ARG A 62 -16.67 14.36 13.32
N VAL A 63 -16.67 13.69 12.17
CA VAL A 63 -15.55 12.87 11.68
C VAL A 63 -14.99 13.48 10.39
N PHE A 64 -13.68 13.71 10.39
CA PHE A 64 -12.93 14.12 9.22
C PHE A 64 -12.28 12.89 8.58
N GLN A 65 -12.09 12.90 7.27
CA GLN A 65 -11.51 11.77 6.55
C GLN A 65 -10.23 12.17 5.84
N VAL A 66 -9.25 11.27 5.86
CA VAL A 66 -8.04 11.38 5.03
C VAL A 66 -8.07 10.28 3.99
N THR A 67 -7.84 10.64 2.74
CA THR A 67 -7.66 9.72 1.61
C THR A 67 -6.33 10.00 0.92
N LEU A 68 -5.89 9.12 0.03
CA LEU A 68 -4.72 9.33 -0.80
C LEU A 68 -5.14 9.72 -2.23
N ASP A 69 -4.52 10.77 -2.78
CA ASP A 69 -4.68 11.07 -4.20
C ASP A 69 -3.78 10.18 -5.09
N GLY A 70 -3.91 10.30 -6.42
CA GLY A 70 -3.11 9.54 -7.37
C GLY A 70 -1.59 9.79 -7.30
N ALA A 71 -1.16 10.87 -6.62
CA ALA A 71 0.24 11.16 -6.32
C ALA A 71 0.65 10.71 -4.90
N MET A 72 -0.16 9.88 -4.25
CA MET A 72 0.00 9.38 -2.88
C MET A 72 0.12 10.50 -1.83
N LYS A 73 -0.50 11.66 -2.07
CA LYS A 73 -0.58 12.75 -1.11
C LYS A 73 -1.85 12.63 -0.29
N PRO A 74 -1.79 12.82 1.05
CA PRO A 74 -2.97 12.79 1.89
C PRO A 74 -3.87 13.99 1.61
N ARG A 75 -5.15 13.73 1.33
CA ARG A 75 -6.23 14.70 1.15
C ARG A 75 -7.15 14.62 2.34
N LEU A 76 -7.35 15.76 2.99
CA LEU A 76 -8.20 15.86 4.18
C LEU A 76 -9.58 16.40 3.78
N HIS A 77 -10.63 15.71 4.21
CA HIS A 77 -12.02 16.08 3.94
C HIS A 77 -12.78 16.36 5.23
N ASN A 78 -13.69 17.33 5.17
CA ASN A 78 -14.63 17.56 6.27
C ASN A 78 -15.77 16.52 6.23
N PRO A 79 -16.68 16.49 7.23
CA PRO A 79 -17.81 15.54 7.26
C PRO A 79 -18.74 15.61 6.03
N ASP A 80 -18.79 16.75 5.35
CA ASP A 80 -19.59 16.95 4.12
C ASP A 80 -18.85 16.47 2.86
N GLY A 81 -17.66 15.86 3.00
CA GLY A 81 -16.83 15.38 1.89
C GLY A 81 -16.02 16.47 1.15
N LYS A 82 -16.06 17.72 1.62
CA LYS A 82 -15.32 18.82 1.00
C LYS A 82 -13.85 18.79 1.45
N GLU A 83 -12.93 18.91 0.50
CA GLU A 83 -11.49 19.00 0.79
C GLU A 83 -11.16 20.26 1.59
N ILE A 84 -10.37 20.11 2.66
CA ILE A 84 -9.90 21.18 3.54
C ILE A 84 -8.38 21.10 3.73
N LYS A 85 -7.73 22.24 3.98
CA LYS A 85 -6.26 22.30 4.10
C LYS A 85 -5.74 21.84 5.46
N ALA A 86 -6.53 22.01 6.51
CA ALA A 86 -6.17 21.68 7.89
C ALA A 86 -7.40 21.32 8.71
N LEU A 87 -7.21 20.53 9.77
CA LEU A 87 -8.23 20.28 10.78
C LEU A 87 -8.59 21.60 11.48
N PRO A 88 -9.87 21.94 11.58
CA PRO A 88 -10.32 23.15 12.26
C PRO A 88 -10.12 23.03 13.79
N GLU A 89 -10.29 24.13 14.50
CA GLU A 89 -10.39 24.08 15.96
C GLU A 89 -11.72 23.41 16.38
N PRO A 90 -11.75 22.75 17.57
CA PRO A 90 -12.96 22.13 18.07
C PRO A 90 -14.04 23.18 18.36
N ARG A 91 -15.29 22.80 18.19
CA ARG A 91 -16.45 23.60 18.60
C ARG A 91 -16.62 23.55 20.13
N GLN A 92 -17.49 24.40 20.68
CA GLN A 92 -17.75 24.46 22.13
C GLN A 92 -18.33 23.15 22.69
N ASP A 93 -19.04 22.41 21.87
CA ASP A 93 -19.69 21.12 22.19
C ASP A 93 -18.80 19.91 21.89
N GLU A 94 -17.59 20.11 21.36
CA GLU A 94 -16.64 19.04 21.03
C GLU A 94 -15.52 18.90 22.06
N SER A 95 -14.99 17.67 22.21
CA SER A 95 -13.85 17.40 23.10
C SER A 95 -12.53 17.95 22.55
N PRO A 96 -11.86 18.84 23.26
CA PRO A 96 -10.53 19.31 22.90
C PRO A 96 -9.49 18.18 22.84
N GLU A 97 -9.67 17.14 23.68
CA GLU A 97 -8.81 15.96 23.74
C GLU A 97 -8.90 15.17 22.42
N LEU A 98 -10.12 14.88 21.94
CA LEU A 98 -10.32 14.19 20.67
C LEU A 98 -9.76 15.00 19.48
N ALA A 99 -9.95 16.30 19.48
CA ALA A 99 -9.38 17.17 18.46
C ALA A 99 -7.83 17.15 18.49
N LYS A 100 -7.23 17.11 19.66
CA LYS A 100 -5.78 16.97 19.84
C LYS A 100 -5.29 15.61 19.34
N GLU A 101 -5.99 14.53 19.67
CA GLU A 101 -5.69 13.18 19.20
C GLU A 101 -5.77 13.09 17.67
N ALA A 102 -6.82 13.62 17.06
CA ALA A 102 -6.98 13.66 15.62
C ALA A 102 -5.85 14.44 14.90
N LYS A 103 -5.45 15.59 15.44
CA LYS A 103 -4.29 16.37 14.95
C LYS A 103 -3.00 15.55 15.05
N GLN A 104 -2.81 14.82 16.15
CA GLN A 104 -1.66 13.94 16.35
C GLN A 104 -1.69 12.75 15.39
N GLN A 105 -2.84 12.08 15.21
CA GLN A 105 -3.01 10.98 14.26
C GLN A 105 -2.69 11.42 12.83
N LEU A 106 -3.18 12.58 12.38
CA LEU A 106 -2.87 13.12 11.07
C LEU A 106 -1.37 13.39 10.88
N SER A 107 -0.71 13.90 11.90
CA SER A 107 0.75 14.14 11.88
C SER A 107 1.54 12.85 11.77
N VAL A 108 1.17 11.83 12.56
CA VAL A 108 1.77 10.48 12.52
C VAL A 108 1.54 9.83 11.16
N CYS A 109 0.29 9.88 10.64
CA CYS A 109 -0.07 9.36 9.33
C CYS A 109 0.83 9.94 8.24
N LYS A 110 0.98 11.28 8.17
CA LYS A 110 1.82 11.96 7.17
C LYS A 110 3.28 11.52 7.23
N LYS A 111 3.81 11.29 8.44
CA LYS A 111 5.19 10.82 8.65
C LYS A 111 5.35 9.36 8.22
N GLU A 112 4.46 8.49 8.69
CA GLU A 112 4.48 7.06 8.34
C GLU A 112 4.30 6.84 6.84
N LEU A 113 3.37 7.56 6.20
CA LEU A 113 3.13 7.48 4.77
C LEU A 113 4.43 7.70 3.96
N LYS A 114 5.17 8.76 4.26
CA LYS A 114 6.46 9.02 3.59
C LYS A 114 7.46 7.88 3.76
N GLN A 115 7.54 7.32 4.98
CA GLN A 115 8.45 6.22 5.29
C GLN A 115 8.04 4.93 4.56
N VAL A 116 6.74 4.62 4.54
CA VAL A 116 6.22 3.42 3.87
C VAL A 116 6.44 3.52 2.36
N ILE A 117 6.13 4.66 1.75
CA ILE A 117 6.37 4.88 0.31
C ILE A 117 7.84 4.66 -0.02
N ALA A 118 8.76 5.33 0.69
CA ALA A 118 10.19 5.19 0.43
C ALA A 118 10.69 3.75 0.59
N MET A 119 10.26 3.09 1.68
CA MET A 119 10.65 1.70 1.97
C MET A 119 10.10 0.73 0.93
N GLN A 120 8.81 0.85 0.55
CA GLN A 120 8.21 -0.05 -0.41
C GLN A 120 8.72 0.19 -1.83
N THR A 121 9.00 1.44 -2.22
CA THR A 121 9.67 1.74 -3.50
C THR A 121 11.03 1.05 -3.58
N ALA A 122 11.86 1.14 -2.54
CA ALA A 122 13.14 0.45 -2.50
C ALA A 122 13.00 -1.08 -2.58
N ARG A 123 12.07 -1.66 -1.82
CA ARG A 123 11.82 -3.11 -1.83
C ARG A 123 11.29 -3.61 -3.18
N LEU A 124 10.41 -2.86 -3.84
CA LEU A 124 9.91 -3.21 -5.18
C LEU A 124 11.03 -3.12 -6.21
N TYR A 125 11.91 -2.12 -6.10
CA TYR A 125 13.08 -2.01 -6.97
C TYR A 125 14.05 -3.19 -6.78
N GLU A 126 14.38 -3.55 -5.56
CA GLU A 126 15.20 -4.72 -5.24
C GLU A 126 14.56 -6.01 -5.75
N ALA A 127 13.26 -6.17 -5.55
CA ALA A 127 12.50 -7.31 -6.03
C ALA A 127 12.51 -7.43 -7.56
N MET A 128 12.41 -6.30 -8.26
CA MET A 128 12.54 -6.24 -9.72
C MET A 128 13.93 -6.70 -10.17
N CYS A 129 14.98 -6.18 -9.54
CA CYS A 129 16.37 -6.55 -9.88
C CYS A 129 16.69 -8.03 -9.57
N ALA A 130 16.13 -8.55 -8.46
CA ALA A 130 16.30 -9.94 -8.05
C ALA A 130 15.39 -10.94 -8.80
N GLY A 131 14.46 -10.44 -9.64
CA GLY A 131 13.46 -11.28 -10.28
C GLY A 131 12.53 -12.00 -9.29
N ARG A 132 12.21 -11.35 -8.17
CA ARG A 132 11.35 -11.92 -7.14
C ARG A 132 9.97 -12.24 -7.69
N VAL A 133 9.44 -13.38 -7.27
CA VAL A 133 8.14 -13.91 -7.69
C VAL A 133 7.20 -13.99 -6.48
N TRP A 134 5.93 -13.63 -6.69
CA TRP A 134 4.86 -13.77 -5.72
C TRP A 134 3.78 -14.72 -6.27
N PRO A 135 3.25 -15.63 -5.43
CA PRO A 135 1.97 -16.29 -5.73
C PRO A 135 0.87 -15.23 -5.90
N ALA A 136 -0.03 -15.41 -6.86
CA ALA A 136 -1.07 -14.44 -7.18
C ALA A 136 -1.92 -14.03 -5.97
N GLN A 137 -2.29 -14.99 -5.10
CA GLN A 137 -3.04 -14.71 -3.89
C GLN A 137 -2.26 -13.84 -2.91
N GLU A 138 -0.97 -14.13 -2.65
CA GLU A 138 -0.13 -13.32 -1.75
C GLU A 138 0.07 -11.90 -2.29
N TRP A 139 0.26 -11.77 -3.61
CA TRP A 139 0.37 -10.49 -4.28
C TRP A 139 -0.91 -9.66 -4.14
N ARG A 140 -2.09 -10.28 -4.32
CA ARG A 140 -3.39 -9.61 -4.12
C ARG A 140 -3.58 -9.17 -2.67
N ASP A 141 -3.37 -10.08 -1.72
CA ASP A 141 -3.70 -9.86 -0.31
C ASP A 141 -2.76 -8.84 0.36
N TYR A 142 -1.46 -8.90 0.06
CA TYR A 142 -0.46 -8.15 0.81
C TYR A 142 0.13 -6.95 0.08
N LEU A 143 0.07 -6.94 -1.25
CA LEU A 143 0.57 -5.82 -2.05
C LEU A 143 -0.58 -5.01 -2.66
N LEU A 144 -1.38 -5.59 -3.56
CA LEU A 144 -2.45 -4.88 -4.25
C LEU A 144 -3.54 -4.40 -3.29
N GLY A 145 -4.01 -5.24 -2.38
CA GLY A 145 -5.02 -4.90 -1.37
C GLY A 145 -4.53 -3.98 -0.25
N HIS A 146 -3.22 -3.69 -0.18
CA HIS A 146 -2.70 -2.82 0.87
C HIS A 146 -2.93 -1.33 0.53
N PRO A 147 -3.49 -0.50 1.45
CA PRO A 147 -3.93 0.88 1.15
C PRO A 147 -2.84 1.80 0.62
N ILE A 148 -1.57 1.56 0.94
CA ILE A 148 -0.44 2.35 0.45
C ILE A 148 0.32 1.61 -0.64
N ALA A 149 0.72 0.34 -0.40
CA ALA A 149 1.50 -0.43 -1.36
C ALA A 149 0.71 -0.70 -2.66
N GLY A 150 -0.61 -0.89 -2.57
CA GLY A 150 -1.48 -1.06 -3.74
C GLY A 150 -1.36 0.09 -4.75
N ARG A 151 -1.23 1.32 -4.27
CA ARG A 151 -1.02 2.49 -5.15
C ARG A 151 0.33 2.45 -5.88
N LEU A 152 1.39 1.92 -5.24
CA LEU A 152 2.67 1.69 -5.91
C LEU A 152 2.57 0.56 -6.94
N VAL A 153 1.86 -0.52 -6.58
CA VAL A 153 1.61 -1.66 -7.46
C VAL A 153 0.86 -1.24 -8.73
N GLN A 154 -0.12 -0.36 -8.60
CA GLN A 154 -0.91 0.21 -9.71
C GLN A 154 -0.08 1.10 -10.65
N ALA A 155 1.08 1.60 -10.23
CA ALA A 155 1.97 2.41 -11.06
C ALA A 155 3.01 1.58 -11.84
N LEU A 156 2.95 0.23 -11.76
CA LEU A 156 3.98 -0.67 -12.29
C LEU A 156 3.36 -1.71 -13.23
N VAL A 157 4.15 -2.15 -14.21
CA VAL A 157 3.80 -3.29 -15.07
C VAL A 157 4.26 -4.58 -14.39
N TRP A 158 3.39 -5.56 -14.42
CA TRP A 158 3.62 -6.89 -13.86
C TRP A 158 3.61 -7.95 -14.95
N ILE A 159 4.39 -8.98 -14.75
CA ILE A 159 4.39 -10.19 -15.54
C ILE A 159 3.66 -11.26 -14.74
N SER A 160 2.55 -11.77 -15.27
CA SER A 160 1.91 -12.98 -14.79
C SER A 160 2.42 -14.17 -15.58
N GLU A 161 2.76 -15.25 -14.91
CA GLU A 161 3.18 -16.51 -15.51
C GLU A 161 2.33 -17.65 -14.93
N ASP A 162 1.75 -18.46 -15.80
CA ASP A 162 1.00 -19.67 -15.48
C ASP A 162 1.26 -20.76 -16.55
N ASP A 163 0.50 -21.86 -16.50
CA ASP A 163 0.64 -22.98 -17.44
C ASP A 163 0.25 -22.60 -18.88
N ALA A 164 -0.55 -21.56 -19.08
CA ALA A 164 -0.96 -21.07 -20.39
C ALA A 164 0.08 -20.15 -21.03
N GLY A 165 1.01 -19.59 -20.22
CA GLY A 165 2.06 -18.74 -20.69
C GLY A 165 2.34 -17.50 -19.84
N ARG A 166 2.76 -16.44 -20.52
CA ARG A 166 3.17 -15.18 -19.92
C ARG A 166 2.26 -14.05 -20.39
N THR A 167 1.74 -13.26 -19.46
CA THR A 167 0.91 -12.08 -19.73
C THR A 167 1.46 -10.86 -19.01
N LEU A 168 1.45 -9.72 -19.67
CA LEU A 168 1.78 -8.42 -19.06
C LEU A 168 0.48 -7.75 -18.62
N LEU A 169 0.48 -7.21 -17.39
CA LEU A 169 -0.69 -6.56 -16.84
C LEU A 169 -0.33 -5.39 -15.91
N ARG A 170 -1.29 -4.52 -15.70
CA ARG A 170 -1.26 -3.45 -14.69
C ARG A 170 -2.61 -3.40 -13.96
N PRO A 171 -2.62 -3.32 -12.63
CA PRO A 171 -3.86 -3.04 -11.91
C PRO A 171 -4.31 -1.59 -12.15
N SER A 172 -5.58 -1.40 -12.44
CA SER A 172 -6.22 -0.10 -12.51
C SER A 172 -6.72 0.39 -11.14
N ASP A 173 -7.25 1.60 -11.08
CA ASP A 173 -7.70 2.22 -9.82
C ASP A 173 -8.95 1.54 -9.23
N ASP A 174 -9.75 0.88 -10.05
CA ASP A 174 -10.94 0.09 -9.63
C ASP A 174 -10.62 -1.35 -9.26
N GLY A 175 -9.34 -1.76 -9.41
CA GLY A 175 -8.85 -3.10 -9.07
C GLY A 175 -8.93 -4.11 -10.20
N SER A 176 -9.42 -3.73 -11.40
CA SER A 176 -9.31 -4.56 -12.59
C SER A 176 -7.86 -4.68 -13.03
N LEU A 177 -7.53 -5.76 -13.72
CA LEU A 177 -6.20 -5.99 -14.28
C LEU A 177 -6.28 -5.78 -15.79
N LEU A 178 -5.50 -4.84 -16.29
CA LEU A 178 -5.54 -4.46 -17.72
C LEU A 178 -4.21 -4.80 -18.39
N ASP A 179 -4.27 -5.17 -19.65
CA ASP A 179 -3.11 -5.20 -20.52
C ASP A 179 -2.79 -3.79 -21.11
N ALA A 180 -1.86 -3.70 -22.04
CA ALA A 180 -1.44 -2.43 -22.64
C ALA A 180 -2.46 -1.85 -23.64
N ASP A 181 -3.45 -2.63 -24.05
CA ASP A 181 -4.53 -2.24 -24.97
C ASP A 181 -5.87 -2.05 -24.26
N ASP A 182 -5.83 -1.94 -22.90
CA ASP A 182 -6.99 -1.74 -22.01
C ASP A 182 -7.98 -2.93 -21.95
N GLU A 183 -7.54 -4.11 -22.41
CA GLU A 183 -8.34 -5.33 -22.27
C GLU A 183 -8.16 -5.93 -20.88
N GLU A 184 -9.27 -6.42 -20.31
CA GLU A 184 -9.24 -7.03 -18.98
C GLU A 184 -8.52 -8.38 -19.00
N VAL A 185 -7.54 -8.53 -18.11
CA VAL A 185 -6.72 -9.73 -17.97
C VAL A 185 -7.19 -10.55 -16.78
N ALA A 186 -7.52 -11.82 -17.03
CA ALA A 186 -7.74 -12.77 -15.95
C ALA A 186 -6.42 -13.14 -15.26
N LEU A 187 -6.48 -13.31 -13.94
CA LEU A 187 -5.37 -13.84 -13.16
C LEU A 187 -5.79 -15.18 -12.56
N PRO A 188 -5.51 -16.32 -13.24
CA PRO A 188 -5.88 -17.64 -12.77
C PRO A 188 -5.28 -17.98 -11.41
N GLU A 189 -5.96 -18.86 -10.68
CA GLU A 189 -5.42 -19.43 -9.46
C GLU A 189 -4.16 -20.22 -9.79
N GLY A 190 -3.10 -20.01 -8.98
CA GLY A 190 -1.79 -20.61 -9.22
C GLY A 190 -0.84 -19.76 -10.07
N SER A 191 -1.32 -18.68 -10.69
CA SER A 191 -0.44 -17.72 -11.38
C SER A 191 0.61 -17.14 -10.45
N ARG A 192 1.74 -16.79 -11.02
CA ARG A 192 2.90 -16.22 -10.34
C ARG A 192 3.21 -14.87 -10.95
N LEU A 193 3.39 -13.85 -10.12
CA LEU A 193 3.68 -12.49 -10.57
C LEU A 193 5.09 -12.07 -10.23
N ARG A 194 5.68 -11.30 -11.14
CA ARG A 194 6.92 -10.56 -10.91
C ARG A 194 6.85 -9.20 -11.57
N LEU A 195 7.69 -8.28 -11.11
CA LEU A 195 7.81 -6.96 -11.74
C LEU A 195 8.43 -7.08 -13.14
N ALA A 196 7.88 -6.32 -14.08
CA ALA A 196 8.45 -6.19 -15.41
C ALA A 196 9.62 -5.20 -15.40
N HIS A 197 10.80 -5.65 -15.75
CA HIS A 197 11.92 -4.78 -16.09
C HIS A 197 11.97 -4.61 -17.62
N ALA A 198 12.36 -3.43 -18.12
CA ALA A 198 12.38 -3.14 -19.56
C ALA A 198 13.21 -4.14 -20.37
N SER A 199 14.27 -4.73 -19.79
CA SER A 199 15.08 -5.77 -20.44
C SER A 199 14.33 -7.10 -20.69
N LEU A 200 13.16 -7.29 -20.08
CA LEU A 200 12.32 -8.47 -20.24
C LEU A 200 11.22 -8.26 -21.28
N LEU A 201 11.14 -7.08 -21.87
CA LEU A 201 10.13 -6.66 -22.84
C LEU A 201 10.77 -6.44 -24.21
N ASP A 202 10.02 -6.71 -25.26
CA ASP A 202 10.42 -6.30 -26.62
C ASP A 202 10.04 -4.82 -26.89
N ALA A 203 10.54 -4.28 -27.99
CA ALA A 203 10.33 -2.88 -28.35
C ALA A 203 8.83 -2.53 -28.56
N PRO A 204 8.00 -3.36 -29.23
CA PRO A 204 6.55 -3.16 -29.31
C PRO A 204 5.86 -3.10 -27.96
N GLN A 205 6.18 -4.02 -27.05
CA GLN A 205 5.62 -4.05 -25.68
C GLN A 205 6.00 -2.79 -24.91
N ILE A 206 7.25 -2.35 -24.97
CA ILE A 206 7.70 -1.10 -24.33
C ILE A 206 6.90 0.09 -24.87
N ALA A 207 6.74 0.20 -26.21
CA ALA A 207 6.00 1.30 -26.82
C ALA A 207 4.51 1.29 -26.43
N ALA A 208 3.88 0.12 -26.33
CA ALA A 208 2.49 -0.03 -25.90
C ALA A 208 2.31 0.43 -24.46
N TRP A 209 3.15 -0.01 -23.53
CA TRP A 209 3.09 0.40 -22.13
C TRP A 209 3.41 1.88 -21.91
N GLN A 210 4.32 2.47 -22.68
CA GLN A 210 4.59 3.92 -22.63
C GLN A 210 3.35 4.73 -23.03
N ARG A 211 2.61 4.29 -24.06
CA ARG A 211 1.35 4.90 -24.50
C ARG A 211 0.29 4.76 -23.40
N HIS A 212 0.08 3.55 -22.89
CA HIS A 212 -0.86 3.28 -21.79
C HIS A 212 -0.59 4.17 -20.57
N PHE A 213 0.65 4.27 -20.09
CA PHE A 213 1.01 5.15 -18.97
C PHE A 213 0.72 6.63 -19.26
N LYS A 214 0.96 7.08 -20.49
CA LYS A 214 0.65 8.46 -20.90
C LYS A 214 -0.86 8.74 -20.88
N ASP A 215 -1.66 7.81 -21.41
CA ASP A 215 -3.12 7.94 -21.50
C ASP A 215 -3.76 7.96 -20.11
N TYR A 216 -3.30 7.13 -19.21
CA TYR A 216 -3.74 7.10 -17.81
C TYR A 216 -3.04 8.11 -16.89
N LYS A 217 -2.11 8.91 -17.41
CA LYS A 217 -1.30 9.89 -16.63
C LYS A 217 -0.58 9.24 -15.44
N VAL A 218 -0.24 7.97 -15.55
CA VAL A 218 0.54 7.25 -14.55
C VAL A 218 1.98 7.73 -14.61
N LYS A 219 2.55 8.02 -13.45
CA LYS A 219 3.98 8.35 -13.28
C LYS A 219 4.63 7.16 -12.58
N PRO A 220 5.36 6.32 -13.33
CA PRO A 220 6.06 5.19 -12.75
C PRO A 220 7.24 5.63 -11.86
#